data_1b5125823dce38f5a14b66bf9f9d6c9d
#
_entry.id   1b5125823dce38f5a14b66bf9f9d6c9d
#
_cell.length_a   1.000
_cell.length_b   1.000
_cell.length_c   1.000
_cell.angle_alpha   90.00
_cell.angle_beta   90.00
_cell.angle_gamma   90.00
#
_symmetry.space_group_name_H-M   'P 1'
#
loop_
_entity.id
_entity.type
_entity.pdbx_description
1 polymer ?
#
loop_
_entity_poly.entity_id
_entity_poly.type
_entity_poly.pdbx_seq_one_letter_code
_entity_poly.pdbx_strand_id
1 'polypeptide(L)'
;MKIKNILISQPEPAALDKSPYYKLIEKYGCNLTFYKFFDLVGVEASDFRRSRIHLKDYTAVIFNSKNSVDHFFRLAKELRESIPETMKYFCSTETIALYLQNYIQYRKRKIFFGQQYFSELVDIMMKHKEEKFLFPCSDEKQTEYTKLLDKAKFKYSKATMYKSVSKDLKDYDLKKYDMVVLFSPMGVRSVVENYPEFKGEKIVVAAFGVSTHAALNAAGIKTKILAPTKVAPSMVTAIENYLLGKEQEAVMVTKPTSLKKASKKTTTKKTKSVFQSKAKYKALMEEKKAKAAERRRLRAEEKARKEAEKAAAAAAEAANNPTAQTAENN
;
A
#
# COMPACT_ATOMS: atom_id res chain seq x y z
N MET A 1 -6.85 -12.26 -32.82
CA MET A 1 -6.83 -10.79 -32.64
C MET A 1 -5.46 -10.41 -32.10
N LYS A 2 -4.74 -9.49 -32.76
CA LYS A 2 -3.36 -9.12 -32.33
C LYS A 2 -3.49 -8.04 -31.25
N ILE A 3 -3.13 -8.34 -30.01
CA ILE A 3 -3.14 -7.38 -28.91
C ILE A 3 -1.94 -6.45 -29.04
N LYS A 4 -2.18 -5.16 -29.18
CA LYS A 4 -1.16 -4.13 -29.22
C LYS A 4 -1.33 -3.08 -28.12
N ASN A 5 -2.52 -2.57 -27.94
CA ASN A 5 -2.80 -1.48 -27.00
C ASN A 5 -3.42 -2.02 -25.71
N ILE A 6 -2.73 -1.88 -24.59
CA ILE A 6 -3.15 -2.42 -23.30
C ILE A 6 -3.32 -1.27 -22.30
N LEU A 7 -4.53 -1.11 -21.74
CA LEU A 7 -4.81 -0.16 -20.67
C LEU A 7 -4.73 -0.87 -19.32
N ILE A 8 -3.89 -0.35 -18.41
CA ILE A 8 -3.59 -0.95 -17.11
C ILE A 8 -4.09 -0.02 -16.01
N SER A 9 -5.03 -0.50 -15.18
CA SER A 9 -5.68 0.28 -14.12
C SER A 9 -4.80 0.49 -12.87
N GLN A 10 -3.53 0.79 -13.09
CA GLN A 10 -2.53 1.10 -12.06
C GLN A 10 -1.72 2.34 -12.46
N PRO A 11 -1.09 3.04 -11.49
CA PRO A 11 -0.12 4.08 -11.82
C PRO A 11 1.08 3.46 -12.56
N GLU A 12 1.69 4.25 -13.43
CA GLU A 12 2.91 3.85 -14.12
C GLU A 12 4.03 3.55 -13.12
N PRO A 13 4.80 2.47 -13.30
CA PRO A 13 5.97 2.19 -12.49
C PRO A 13 7.01 3.31 -12.60
N ALA A 14 7.61 3.72 -11.48
CA ALA A 14 8.63 4.78 -11.44
C ALA A 14 9.85 4.52 -12.35
N ALA A 15 10.14 3.25 -12.66
CA ALA A 15 11.14 2.81 -13.62
C ALA A 15 10.51 1.70 -14.46
N LEU A 16 9.88 2.07 -15.56
CA LEU A 16 9.16 1.13 -16.43
C LEU A 16 10.13 0.12 -17.06
N ASP A 17 11.33 0.55 -17.43
CA ASP A 17 12.44 -0.25 -17.96
C ASP A 17 12.88 -1.39 -17.02
N LYS A 18 12.75 -1.20 -15.71
CA LYS A 18 13.06 -2.22 -14.67
C LYS A 18 11.83 -2.99 -14.20
N SER A 19 10.67 -2.66 -14.72
CA SER A 19 9.40 -3.28 -14.38
C SER A 19 9.21 -4.59 -15.16
N PRO A 20 8.52 -5.60 -14.60
CA PRO A 20 8.12 -6.79 -15.35
C PRO A 20 7.27 -6.48 -16.60
N TYR A 21 6.61 -5.33 -16.65
CA TYR A 21 5.82 -4.89 -17.78
C TYR A 21 6.66 -4.56 -19.02
N TYR A 22 7.93 -4.14 -18.84
CA TYR A 22 8.82 -3.80 -19.94
C TYR A 22 8.97 -4.95 -20.94
N LYS A 23 8.94 -6.18 -20.45
CA LYS A 23 8.98 -7.39 -21.28
C LYS A 23 7.84 -7.46 -22.30
N LEU A 24 6.65 -6.93 -21.97
CA LEU A 24 5.52 -6.89 -22.91
C LEU A 24 5.78 -5.90 -24.04
N ILE A 25 6.49 -4.82 -23.78
CA ILE A 25 6.91 -3.82 -24.77
C ILE A 25 8.00 -4.40 -25.66
N GLU A 26 9.10 -4.85 -25.05
CA GLU A 26 10.30 -5.29 -25.74
C GLU A 26 10.07 -6.54 -26.61
N LYS A 27 9.42 -7.56 -26.02
CA LYS A 27 9.28 -8.87 -26.67
C LYS A 27 8.05 -8.97 -27.57
N TYR A 28 6.95 -8.30 -27.21
CA TYR A 28 5.67 -8.45 -27.92
C TYR A 28 5.24 -7.18 -28.65
N GLY A 29 5.97 -6.07 -28.51
CA GLY A 29 5.63 -4.80 -29.16
C GLY A 29 4.32 -4.21 -28.69
N CYS A 30 3.96 -4.43 -27.43
CA CYS A 30 2.73 -3.88 -26.83
C CYS A 30 2.93 -2.43 -26.45
N ASN A 31 1.92 -1.59 -26.70
CA ASN A 31 1.81 -0.24 -26.17
C ASN A 31 1.05 -0.30 -24.85
N LEU A 32 1.70 0.10 -23.76
CA LEU A 32 1.11 0.07 -22.42
C LEU A 32 0.71 1.48 -22.01
N THR A 33 -0.55 1.65 -21.64
CA THR A 33 -1.07 2.88 -21.02
C THR A 33 -1.41 2.58 -19.57
N PHE A 34 -0.80 3.31 -18.66
CA PHE A 34 -1.07 3.20 -17.23
C PHE A 34 -1.95 4.36 -16.80
N TYR A 35 -3.06 4.05 -16.13
CA TYR A 35 -3.92 5.06 -15.55
C TYR A 35 -4.61 4.55 -14.28
N LYS A 36 -4.60 5.36 -13.25
CA LYS A 36 -5.25 5.04 -11.98
C LYS A 36 -6.74 5.34 -12.07
N PHE A 37 -7.58 4.31 -12.06
CA PHE A 37 -9.02 4.44 -12.31
C PHE A 37 -9.81 5.01 -11.13
N PHE A 38 -9.23 5.12 -9.95
CA PHE A 38 -9.87 5.69 -8.76
C PHE A 38 -8.84 6.39 -7.89
N ASP A 39 -9.28 7.33 -7.08
CA ASP A 39 -8.48 7.96 -6.03
C ASP A 39 -9.01 7.61 -4.64
N LEU A 40 -8.13 7.69 -3.65
CA LEU A 40 -8.48 7.64 -2.25
C LEU A 40 -8.56 9.08 -1.74
N VAL A 41 -9.77 9.49 -1.38
CA VAL A 41 -10.06 10.83 -0.87
C VAL A 41 -10.34 10.75 0.62
N GLY A 42 -9.65 11.58 1.41
CA GLY A 42 -9.89 11.65 2.84
C GLY A 42 -11.29 12.17 3.16
N VAL A 43 -11.90 11.62 4.19
CA VAL A 43 -13.13 12.18 4.76
C VAL A 43 -12.79 13.51 5.44
N GLU A 44 -13.59 14.53 5.19
CA GLU A 44 -13.43 15.84 5.82
C GLU A 44 -13.65 15.76 7.34
N ALA A 45 -12.93 16.60 8.10
CA ALA A 45 -13.06 16.62 9.57
C ALA A 45 -14.49 16.97 10.04
N SER A 46 -15.19 17.83 9.28
CA SER A 46 -16.60 18.18 9.50
C SER A 46 -17.53 16.97 9.41
N ASP A 47 -17.31 16.12 8.38
CA ASP A 47 -18.10 14.91 8.18
C ASP A 47 -17.75 13.83 9.19
N PHE A 48 -16.45 13.71 9.53
CA PHE A 48 -16.01 12.75 10.54
C PHE A 48 -16.61 13.04 11.92
N ARG A 49 -16.76 14.32 12.30
CA ARG A 49 -17.44 14.70 13.57
C ARG A 49 -18.85 14.15 13.68
N ARG A 50 -19.58 14.01 12.54
CA ARG A 50 -20.94 13.43 12.53
C ARG A 50 -20.94 11.95 12.93
N SER A 51 -19.83 11.25 12.81
CA SER A 51 -19.70 9.86 13.26
C SER A 51 -19.70 9.71 14.79
N ARG A 52 -19.50 10.80 15.54
CA ARG A 52 -19.36 10.84 17.01
C ARG A 52 -18.24 9.93 17.53
N ILE A 53 -17.22 9.68 16.70
CA ILE A 53 -16.03 8.93 17.08
C ILE A 53 -14.97 9.91 17.51
N HIS A 54 -14.52 9.81 18.78
CA HIS A 54 -13.40 10.57 19.31
C HIS A 54 -12.17 9.67 19.42
N LEU A 55 -11.07 10.04 18.77
CA LEU A 55 -9.87 9.20 18.69
C LEU A 55 -9.26 8.91 20.07
N LYS A 56 -9.37 9.88 20.99
CA LYS A 56 -8.90 9.79 22.39
C LYS A 56 -9.65 8.76 23.25
N ASP A 57 -10.83 8.31 22.82
CA ASP A 57 -11.64 7.35 23.59
C ASP A 57 -11.17 5.90 23.40
N TYR A 58 -10.20 5.69 22.52
CA TYR A 58 -9.66 4.37 22.18
C TYR A 58 -8.28 4.17 22.76
N THR A 59 -7.99 2.94 23.15
CA THR A 59 -6.70 2.56 23.71
C THR A 59 -5.81 1.82 22.69
N ALA A 60 -6.42 1.37 21.59
CA ALA A 60 -5.73 0.65 20.53
C ALA A 60 -6.28 0.99 19.14
N VAL A 61 -5.41 1.00 18.13
CA VAL A 61 -5.78 1.23 16.72
C VAL A 61 -5.28 0.07 15.86
N ILE A 62 -6.12 -0.39 14.93
CA ILE A 62 -5.79 -1.46 13.97
C ILE A 62 -5.53 -0.85 12.60
N PHE A 63 -4.31 -0.98 12.08
CA PHE A 63 -3.94 -0.50 10.75
C PHE A 63 -3.76 -1.66 9.76
N ASN A 64 -4.50 -1.62 8.66
CA ASN A 64 -4.43 -2.60 7.58
C ASN A 64 -3.67 -2.10 6.34
N SER A 65 -3.38 -0.81 6.25
CA SER A 65 -2.70 -0.18 5.12
C SER A 65 -1.97 1.10 5.55
N LYS A 66 -1.05 1.58 4.71
CA LYS A 66 -0.41 2.89 4.90
C LYS A 66 -1.44 4.02 4.84
N ASN A 67 -2.43 3.93 3.94
CA ASN A 67 -3.49 4.91 3.82
C ASN A 67 -4.30 5.05 5.12
N SER A 68 -4.57 3.93 5.82
CA SER A 68 -5.26 3.99 7.11
C SER A 68 -4.42 4.70 8.18
N VAL A 69 -3.09 4.59 8.13
CA VAL A 69 -2.17 5.35 8.99
C VAL A 69 -2.23 6.84 8.65
N ASP A 70 -2.03 7.17 7.37
CA ASP A 70 -1.98 8.57 6.91
C ASP A 70 -3.27 9.32 7.27
N HIS A 71 -4.43 8.72 6.96
CA HIS A 71 -5.72 9.36 7.24
C HIS A 71 -6.07 9.43 8.72
N PHE A 72 -5.61 8.47 9.54
CA PHE A 72 -5.78 8.56 11.00
C PHE A 72 -5.04 9.77 11.57
N PHE A 73 -3.75 9.94 11.24
CA PHE A 73 -2.97 11.06 11.75
C PHE A 73 -3.38 12.39 11.14
N ARG A 74 -3.80 12.41 9.87
CA ARG A 74 -4.38 13.59 9.24
C ARG A 74 -5.62 14.07 9.99
N LEU A 75 -6.58 13.18 10.23
CA LEU A 75 -7.81 13.52 10.97
C LEU A 75 -7.52 13.92 12.42
N ALA A 76 -6.61 13.27 13.13
CA ALA A 76 -6.20 13.67 14.47
C ALA A 76 -5.72 15.13 14.49
N LYS A 77 -4.89 15.51 13.49
CA LYS A 77 -4.40 16.89 13.35
C LYS A 77 -5.52 17.88 13.02
N GLU A 78 -6.38 17.56 12.05
CA GLU A 78 -7.50 18.43 11.62
C GLU A 78 -8.56 18.60 12.71
N LEU A 79 -8.82 17.55 13.49
CA LEU A 79 -9.75 17.58 14.63
C LEU A 79 -9.13 18.23 15.86
N ARG A 80 -7.81 18.46 15.86
CA ARG A 80 -7.01 18.91 17.01
C ARG A 80 -7.15 17.97 18.22
N GLU A 81 -7.32 16.68 17.95
CA GLU A 81 -7.35 15.64 18.98
C GLU A 81 -5.95 15.12 19.27
N SER A 82 -5.54 15.15 20.53
CA SER A 82 -4.29 14.52 20.96
C SER A 82 -4.46 13.01 21.05
N ILE A 83 -3.52 12.27 20.47
CA ILE A 83 -3.49 10.81 20.57
C ILE A 83 -2.82 10.44 21.89
N PRO A 84 -3.47 9.63 22.75
CA PRO A 84 -2.90 9.24 24.03
C PRO A 84 -1.54 8.57 23.88
N GLU A 85 -0.57 8.94 24.69
CA GLU A 85 0.75 8.29 24.67
C GLU A 85 0.67 6.80 24.97
N THR A 86 -0.35 6.36 25.67
CA THR A 86 -0.62 4.95 26.00
C THR A 86 -1.14 4.14 24.82
N MET A 87 -1.58 4.79 23.73
CA MET A 87 -2.16 4.16 22.55
C MET A 87 -1.29 3.00 22.03
N LYS A 88 -1.91 1.84 21.83
CA LYS A 88 -1.30 0.67 21.21
C LYS A 88 -1.67 0.60 19.73
N TYR A 89 -0.75 0.11 18.90
CA TYR A 89 -0.92 0.06 17.45
C TYR A 89 -0.78 -1.38 16.96
N PHE A 90 -1.80 -1.87 16.29
CA PHE A 90 -1.87 -3.21 15.74
C PHE A 90 -1.86 -3.13 14.22
N CYS A 91 -0.76 -3.56 13.59
CA CYS A 91 -0.52 -3.42 12.15
C CYS A 91 -0.64 -4.78 11.46
N SER A 92 -1.31 -4.84 10.33
CA SER A 92 -1.48 -6.10 9.59
C SER A 92 -0.14 -6.70 9.13
N THR A 93 0.88 -5.85 8.90
CA THR A 93 2.22 -6.27 8.46
C THR A 93 3.32 -5.44 9.13
N GLU A 94 4.55 -5.99 9.15
CA GLU A 94 5.74 -5.27 9.62
C GLU A 94 5.98 -3.96 8.82
N THR A 95 5.72 -3.99 7.51
CA THR A 95 5.89 -2.80 6.65
C THR A 95 5.03 -1.62 7.12
N ILE A 96 3.79 -1.87 7.57
CA ILE A 96 2.90 -0.84 8.11
C ILE A 96 3.39 -0.39 9.49
N ALA A 97 3.84 -1.33 10.33
CA ALA A 97 4.40 -1.01 11.65
C ALA A 97 5.65 -0.12 11.54
N LEU A 98 6.52 -0.37 10.56
CA LEU A 98 7.66 0.50 10.28
C LEU A 98 7.23 1.86 9.70
N TYR A 99 6.16 1.89 8.90
CA TYR A 99 5.64 3.14 8.34
C TYR A 99 5.12 4.11 9.41
N LEU A 100 4.65 3.60 10.54
CA LEU A 100 4.25 4.42 11.70
C LEU A 100 5.35 5.36 12.21
N GLN A 101 6.63 5.07 11.94
CA GLN A 101 7.75 5.93 12.34
C GLN A 101 7.70 7.34 11.70
N ASN A 102 6.93 7.51 10.64
CA ASN A 102 6.70 8.82 10.04
C ASN A 102 5.84 9.74 10.92
N TYR A 103 5.09 9.16 11.88
CA TYR A 103 4.13 9.88 12.71
C TYR A 103 4.42 9.80 14.19
N ILE A 104 5.02 8.71 14.67
CA ILE A 104 5.29 8.46 16.09
C ILE A 104 6.68 7.88 16.30
N GLN A 105 7.21 8.07 17.53
CA GLN A 105 8.41 7.36 17.94
C GLN A 105 8.13 5.87 18.08
N TYR A 106 8.91 5.03 17.38
CA TYR A 106 8.74 3.59 17.44
C TYR A 106 9.08 3.02 18.82
N ARG A 107 8.09 2.40 19.47
CA ARG A 107 8.23 1.75 20.78
C ARG A 107 7.72 0.31 20.67
N LYS A 108 8.62 -0.69 20.73
CA LYS A 108 8.31 -2.13 20.57
C LYS A 108 7.15 -2.63 21.43
N ARG A 109 6.98 -2.10 22.63
CA ARG A 109 5.90 -2.50 23.57
C ARG A 109 4.51 -1.96 23.21
N LYS A 110 4.43 -1.03 22.27
CA LYS A 110 3.17 -0.41 21.85
C LYS A 110 2.77 -0.76 20.41
N ILE A 111 3.68 -1.36 19.63
CA ILE A 111 3.48 -1.65 18.22
C ILE A 111 3.57 -3.16 18.00
N PHE A 112 2.45 -3.73 17.57
CA PHE A 112 2.27 -5.15 17.30
C PHE A 112 1.98 -5.35 15.83
N PHE A 113 2.47 -6.42 15.22
CA PHE A 113 2.21 -6.69 13.80
C PHE A 113 2.22 -8.18 13.48
N GLY A 114 1.40 -8.54 12.47
CA GLY A 114 1.45 -9.85 11.82
C GLY A 114 2.62 -9.93 10.85
N GLN A 115 3.07 -11.13 10.52
CA GLN A 115 4.17 -11.33 9.57
C GLN A 115 3.66 -11.39 8.13
N GLN A 116 2.67 -12.24 7.86
CA GLN A 116 2.18 -12.51 6.52
C GLN A 116 0.66 -12.40 6.40
N TYR A 117 -0.08 -12.82 7.41
CA TYR A 117 -1.54 -12.86 7.38
C TYR A 117 -2.15 -12.04 8.52
N PHE A 118 -3.30 -11.46 8.26
CA PHE A 118 -4.04 -10.72 9.28
C PHE A 118 -4.51 -11.60 10.44
N SER A 119 -4.72 -12.90 10.21
CA SER A 119 -5.03 -13.87 11.26
C SER A 119 -3.96 -13.96 12.34
N GLU A 120 -2.69 -13.77 11.98
CA GLU A 120 -1.58 -13.73 12.96
C GLU A 120 -1.68 -12.50 13.88
N LEU A 121 -2.12 -11.36 13.31
CA LEU A 121 -2.39 -10.16 14.10
C LEU A 121 -3.57 -10.41 15.05
N VAL A 122 -4.63 -11.09 14.59
CA VAL A 122 -5.78 -11.46 15.42
C VAL A 122 -5.34 -12.31 16.62
N ASP A 123 -4.42 -13.28 16.42
CA ASP A 123 -3.87 -14.09 17.50
C ASP A 123 -3.09 -13.25 18.52
N ILE A 124 -2.37 -12.22 18.08
CA ILE A 124 -1.70 -11.27 18.96
C ILE A 124 -2.73 -10.42 19.72
N MET A 125 -3.74 -9.91 19.03
CA MET A 125 -4.82 -9.11 19.61
C MET A 125 -5.61 -9.88 20.68
N MET A 126 -5.71 -11.22 20.57
CA MET A 126 -6.36 -12.05 21.61
C MET A 126 -5.74 -11.90 22.99
N LYS A 127 -4.48 -11.48 23.08
CA LYS A 127 -3.78 -11.19 24.37
C LYS A 127 -4.07 -9.77 24.89
N HIS A 128 -4.82 -8.98 24.13
CA HIS A 128 -5.15 -7.57 24.40
C HIS A 128 -6.65 -7.31 24.23
N LYS A 129 -7.49 -8.26 24.62
CA LYS A 129 -8.97 -8.16 24.46
C LYS A 129 -9.61 -7.05 25.26
N GLU A 130 -8.92 -6.58 26.28
CA GLU A 130 -9.33 -5.47 27.18
C GLU A 130 -9.24 -4.12 26.47
N GLU A 131 -8.48 -4.01 25.37
CA GLU A 131 -8.31 -2.75 24.67
C GLU A 131 -9.57 -2.34 23.90
N LYS A 132 -9.80 -1.04 23.84
CA LYS A 132 -10.84 -0.42 23.03
C LYS A 132 -10.30 -0.15 21.64
N PHE A 133 -10.63 -1.01 20.68
CA PHE A 133 -10.06 -0.95 19.34
C PHE A 133 -10.80 0.04 18.44
N LEU A 134 -10.05 0.89 17.75
CA LEU A 134 -10.48 1.65 16.59
C LEU A 134 -9.94 1.01 15.32
N PHE A 135 -10.76 0.89 14.29
CA PHE A 135 -10.35 0.38 12.97
C PHE A 135 -10.53 1.45 11.89
N PRO A 136 -9.50 2.29 11.62
CA PRO A 136 -9.49 3.19 10.49
C PRO A 136 -9.59 2.43 9.18
N CYS A 137 -10.60 2.73 8.37
CA CYS A 137 -10.89 2.00 7.15
C CYS A 137 -11.46 2.90 6.05
N SER A 138 -11.61 2.34 4.85
CA SER A 138 -12.39 2.94 3.78
C SER A 138 -13.90 2.81 4.04
N ASP A 139 -14.68 3.39 3.15
CA ASP A 139 -16.15 3.32 3.16
C ASP A 139 -16.72 1.94 2.80
N GLU A 140 -15.88 0.95 2.52
CA GLU A 140 -16.33 -0.41 2.27
C GLU A 140 -17.07 -1.01 3.48
N LYS A 141 -18.29 -1.52 3.25
CA LYS A 141 -19.15 -2.03 4.33
C LYS A 141 -18.53 -3.21 5.08
N GLN A 142 -17.96 -4.16 4.35
CA GLN A 142 -17.37 -5.37 4.92
C GLN A 142 -16.14 -5.81 4.14
N THR A 143 -15.02 -5.95 4.84
CA THR A 143 -13.75 -6.42 4.28
C THR A 143 -13.41 -7.80 4.86
N GLU A 144 -12.41 -8.46 4.30
CA GLU A 144 -11.86 -9.71 4.88
C GLU A 144 -11.39 -9.50 6.32
N TYR A 145 -10.83 -8.33 6.63
CA TYR A 145 -10.37 -7.97 7.97
C TYR A 145 -11.51 -7.92 8.98
N THR A 146 -12.62 -7.25 8.65
CA THR A 146 -13.78 -7.15 9.55
C THR A 146 -14.41 -8.51 9.78
N LYS A 147 -14.49 -9.37 8.75
CA LYS A 147 -14.97 -10.76 8.91
C LYS A 147 -14.13 -11.55 9.92
N LEU A 148 -12.82 -11.37 9.92
CA LEU A 148 -11.93 -12.05 10.85
C LEU A 148 -12.07 -11.50 12.27
N LEU A 149 -12.21 -10.17 12.45
CA LEU A 149 -12.44 -9.53 13.74
C LEU A 149 -13.78 -9.96 14.34
N ASP A 150 -14.85 -9.98 13.53
CA ASP A 150 -16.19 -10.41 13.93
C ASP A 150 -16.19 -11.89 14.35
N LYS A 151 -15.54 -12.77 13.56
CA LYS A 151 -15.39 -14.20 13.88
C LYS A 151 -14.64 -14.43 15.19
N ALA A 152 -13.64 -13.59 15.49
CA ALA A 152 -12.88 -13.63 16.73
C ALA A 152 -13.61 -12.94 17.91
N LYS A 153 -14.81 -12.36 17.67
CA LYS A 153 -15.63 -11.65 18.66
C LYS A 153 -14.90 -10.48 19.33
N PHE A 154 -14.13 -9.71 18.54
CA PHE A 154 -13.55 -8.46 19.02
C PHE A 154 -14.59 -7.35 19.09
N LYS A 155 -14.50 -6.52 20.15
CA LYS A 155 -15.23 -5.25 20.24
C LYS A 155 -14.35 -4.17 19.58
N TYR A 156 -14.77 -3.65 18.43
CA TYR A 156 -14.08 -2.58 17.73
C TYR A 156 -15.06 -1.61 17.09
N SER A 157 -14.63 -0.38 16.91
CA SER A 157 -15.37 0.64 16.16
C SER A 157 -14.72 0.85 14.80
N LYS A 158 -15.52 0.77 13.75
CA LYS A 158 -15.07 1.16 12.38
C LYS A 158 -15.09 2.68 12.29
N ALA A 159 -13.99 3.25 11.82
CA ALA A 159 -13.88 4.68 11.53
C ALA A 159 -13.60 4.87 10.04
N THR A 160 -14.60 5.29 9.28
CA THR A 160 -14.43 5.64 7.86
C THR A 160 -13.66 6.94 7.77
N MET A 161 -12.38 6.85 7.38
CA MET A 161 -11.46 8.00 7.32
C MET A 161 -11.10 8.41 5.90
N TYR A 162 -11.40 7.57 4.91
CA TYR A 162 -11.19 7.84 3.49
C TYR A 162 -12.22 7.08 2.65
N LYS A 163 -12.41 7.52 1.42
CA LYS A 163 -13.33 6.93 0.45
C LYS A 163 -12.60 6.66 -0.85
N SER A 164 -13.02 5.62 -1.55
CA SER A 164 -12.57 5.35 -2.90
C SER A 164 -13.52 6.03 -3.88
N VAL A 165 -13.00 6.97 -4.67
CA VAL A 165 -13.79 7.74 -5.64
C VAL A 165 -13.32 7.40 -7.04
N SER A 166 -14.25 7.03 -7.92
CA SER A 166 -13.97 6.74 -9.32
C SER A 166 -13.43 8.00 -10.01
N LYS A 167 -12.43 7.81 -10.86
CA LYS A 167 -11.94 8.88 -11.73
C LYS A 167 -12.77 8.99 -12.99
N ASP A 168 -12.77 10.17 -13.59
CA ASP A 168 -13.27 10.37 -14.94
C ASP A 168 -12.33 9.66 -15.93
N LEU A 169 -12.89 8.78 -16.73
CA LEU A 169 -12.18 8.02 -17.77
C LEU A 169 -12.51 8.50 -19.19
N LYS A 170 -13.19 9.62 -19.35
CA LYS A 170 -13.66 10.10 -20.68
C LYS A 170 -12.53 10.33 -21.67
N ASP A 171 -11.34 10.71 -21.18
CA ASP A 171 -10.15 10.89 -22.03
C ASP A 171 -9.60 9.56 -22.55
N TYR A 172 -10.02 8.44 -21.98
CA TYR A 172 -9.56 7.09 -22.32
C TYR A 172 -10.68 6.32 -23.05
N ASP A 173 -10.82 6.57 -24.37
CA ASP A 173 -11.74 5.77 -25.17
C ASP A 173 -11.33 4.29 -25.16
N LEU A 174 -12.10 3.47 -24.42
CA LEU A 174 -11.80 2.04 -24.29
C LEU A 174 -11.75 1.31 -25.63
N LYS A 175 -12.42 1.81 -26.67
CA LYS A 175 -12.41 1.21 -28.01
C LYS A 175 -11.04 1.27 -28.70
N LYS A 176 -10.15 2.14 -28.23
CA LYS A 176 -8.76 2.24 -28.74
C LYS A 176 -7.84 1.17 -28.18
N TYR A 177 -8.30 0.42 -27.17
CA TYR A 177 -7.51 -0.62 -26.51
C TYR A 177 -8.01 -2.01 -26.90
N ASP A 178 -7.07 -2.91 -27.10
CA ASP A 178 -7.32 -4.32 -27.36
C ASP A 178 -7.54 -5.08 -26.04
N MET A 179 -6.96 -4.57 -24.95
CA MET A 179 -7.02 -5.18 -23.63
C MET A 179 -7.13 -4.14 -22.52
N VAL A 180 -7.96 -4.44 -21.51
CA VAL A 180 -8.07 -3.67 -20.26
C VAL A 180 -7.75 -4.59 -19.08
N VAL A 181 -6.82 -4.14 -18.22
CA VAL A 181 -6.32 -4.89 -17.06
C VAL A 181 -6.80 -4.24 -15.76
N LEU A 182 -7.57 -4.97 -14.95
CA LEU A 182 -8.18 -4.49 -13.73
C LEU A 182 -7.60 -5.21 -12.51
N PHE A 183 -7.25 -4.45 -11.46
CA PHE A 183 -6.57 -4.94 -10.26
C PHE A 183 -7.41 -4.86 -8.99
N SER A 184 -8.58 -4.23 -9.05
CA SER A 184 -9.43 -4.05 -7.87
C SER A 184 -10.91 -3.92 -8.23
N PRO A 185 -11.84 -4.25 -7.30
CA PRO A 185 -13.27 -3.99 -7.48
C PRO A 185 -13.58 -2.53 -7.75
N MET A 186 -12.81 -1.59 -7.17
CA MET A 186 -12.98 -0.16 -7.43
C MET A 186 -12.64 0.23 -8.87
N GLY A 187 -11.60 -0.41 -9.46
CA GLY A 187 -11.31 -0.22 -10.89
C GLY A 187 -12.47 -0.72 -11.78
N VAL A 188 -13.10 -1.83 -11.40
CA VAL A 188 -14.31 -2.33 -12.09
C VAL A 188 -15.46 -1.34 -11.97
N ARG A 189 -15.72 -0.84 -10.76
CA ARG A 189 -16.75 0.16 -10.50
C ARG A 189 -16.52 1.42 -11.34
N SER A 190 -15.28 1.90 -11.40
CA SER A 190 -14.93 3.07 -12.22
C SER A 190 -15.24 2.84 -13.70
N VAL A 191 -14.95 1.64 -14.23
CA VAL A 191 -15.31 1.28 -15.62
C VAL A 191 -16.82 1.31 -15.83
N VAL A 192 -17.59 0.71 -14.91
CA VAL A 192 -19.06 0.65 -15.02
C VAL A 192 -19.69 2.04 -14.92
N GLU A 193 -19.18 2.91 -14.05
CA GLU A 193 -19.68 4.28 -13.90
C GLU A 193 -19.39 5.16 -15.12
N ASN A 194 -18.23 4.99 -15.76
CA ASN A 194 -17.83 5.76 -16.93
C ASN A 194 -18.35 5.16 -18.27
N TYR A 195 -18.51 3.83 -18.32
CA TYR A 195 -18.90 3.09 -19.51
C TYR A 195 -19.98 2.02 -19.15
N PRO A 196 -21.23 2.42 -18.87
CA PRO A 196 -22.30 1.49 -18.44
C PRO A 196 -22.55 0.36 -19.44
N GLU A 197 -22.38 0.62 -20.74
CA GLU A 197 -22.60 -0.35 -21.83
C GLU A 197 -21.42 -1.31 -22.04
N PHE A 198 -20.32 -1.14 -21.30
CA PHE A 198 -19.15 -1.98 -21.48
C PHE A 198 -19.37 -3.40 -20.94
N LYS A 199 -19.33 -4.42 -21.82
CA LYS A 199 -19.49 -5.84 -21.47
C LYS A 199 -18.26 -6.69 -21.77
N GLY A 200 -17.18 -6.12 -22.27
CA GLY A 200 -15.94 -6.84 -22.57
C GLY A 200 -16.05 -7.80 -23.78
N GLU A 201 -16.95 -7.54 -24.74
CA GLU A 201 -17.18 -8.43 -25.88
C GLU A 201 -16.08 -8.29 -26.95
N LYS A 202 -15.71 -7.04 -27.26
CA LYS A 202 -14.72 -6.70 -28.30
C LYS A 202 -13.33 -6.46 -27.73
N ILE A 203 -13.19 -6.29 -26.43
CA ILE A 203 -11.96 -5.96 -25.72
C ILE A 203 -11.65 -7.10 -24.76
N VAL A 204 -10.39 -7.53 -24.72
CA VAL A 204 -9.96 -8.55 -23.76
C VAL A 204 -9.91 -7.95 -22.36
N VAL A 205 -10.69 -8.48 -21.43
CA VAL A 205 -10.66 -8.04 -20.03
C VAL A 205 -9.83 -9.02 -19.21
N ALA A 206 -8.83 -8.47 -18.48
CA ALA A 206 -7.97 -9.20 -17.58
C ALA A 206 -8.23 -8.78 -16.13
N ALA A 207 -8.39 -9.74 -15.22
CA ALA A 207 -8.65 -9.52 -13.81
C ALA A 207 -7.53 -10.06 -12.92
N PHE A 208 -7.05 -9.23 -11.99
CA PHE A 208 -6.14 -9.67 -10.95
C PHE A 208 -6.86 -9.76 -9.60
N GLY A 209 -6.91 -10.97 -9.04
CA GLY A 209 -7.53 -11.25 -7.76
C GLY A 209 -9.01 -11.66 -7.84
N VAL A 210 -9.41 -12.54 -6.92
CA VAL A 210 -10.76 -13.14 -6.88
C VAL A 210 -11.85 -12.07 -6.70
N SER A 211 -11.60 -11.05 -5.87
CA SER A 211 -12.54 -9.97 -5.63
C SER A 211 -12.80 -9.11 -6.88
N THR A 212 -11.77 -8.87 -7.70
CA THR A 212 -11.89 -8.15 -8.97
C THR A 212 -12.69 -8.95 -9.98
N HIS A 213 -12.41 -10.25 -10.08
CA HIS A 213 -13.18 -11.15 -10.95
C HIS A 213 -14.65 -11.23 -10.53
N ALA A 214 -14.92 -11.36 -9.22
CA ALA A 214 -16.29 -11.36 -8.70
C ALA A 214 -17.02 -10.04 -9.03
N ALA A 215 -16.36 -8.90 -8.94
CA ALA A 215 -16.93 -7.60 -9.31
C ALA A 215 -17.26 -7.51 -10.81
N LEU A 216 -16.37 -8.02 -11.68
CA LEU A 216 -16.61 -8.09 -13.13
C LEU A 216 -17.81 -8.98 -13.46
N ASN A 217 -17.91 -10.16 -12.85
CA ASN A 217 -19.04 -11.06 -13.02
C ASN A 217 -20.36 -10.42 -12.56
N ALA A 218 -20.34 -9.73 -11.41
CA ALA A 218 -21.52 -9.00 -10.90
C ALA A 218 -21.95 -7.85 -11.84
N ALA A 219 -21.01 -7.23 -12.56
CA ALA A 219 -21.28 -6.22 -13.58
C ALA A 219 -21.65 -6.79 -14.96
N GLY A 220 -21.65 -8.11 -15.12
CA GLY A 220 -21.91 -8.79 -16.40
C GLY A 220 -20.80 -8.59 -17.44
N ILE A 221 -19.57 -8.28 -17.01
CA ILE A 221 -18.42 -8.06 -17.88
C ILE A 221 -17.66 -9.38 -18.07
N LYS A 222 -17.51 -9.80 -19.33
CA LYS A 222 -16.81 -11.05 -19.68
C LYS A 222 -15.31 -10.90 -19.45
N THR A 223 -14.73 -11.76 -18.61
CA THR A 223 -13.29 -11.81 -18.31
C THR A 223 -12.64 -12.95 -19.08
N LYS A 224 -11.55 -12.66 -19.78
CA LYS A 224 -10.79 -13.68 -20.56
C LYS A 224 -9.50 -14.10 -19.88
N ILE A 225 -8.88 -13.23 -19.07
CA ILE A 225 -7.61 -13.51 -18.42
C ILE A 225 -7.79 -13.37 -16.92
N LEU A 226 -7.40 -14.40 -16.17
CA LEU A 226 -7.43 -14.45 -14.72
C LEU A 226 -6.03 -14.61 -14.15
N ALA A 227 -5.70 -13.82 -13.12
CA ALA A 227 -4.49 -13.94 -12.34
C ALA A 227 -4.79 -13.58 -10.86
N PRO A 228 -4.05 -14.13 -9.87
CA PRO A 228 -3.03 -15.17 -10.04
C PRO A 228 -3.65 -16.56 -10.22
N THR A 229 -3.03 -17.37 -11.10
CA THR A 229 -3.33 -18.79 -11.24
C THR A 229 -2.07 -19.62 -10.96
N LYS A 230 -2.15 -20.95 -10.98
CA LYS A 230 -0.96 -21.81 -10.78
C LYS A 230 0.09 -21.61 -11.86
N VAL A 231 -0.35 -21.44 -13.12
CA VAL A 231 0.53 -21.24 -14.28
C VAL A 231 0.84 -19.77 -14.57
N ALA A 232 0.08 -18.84 -14.00
CA ALA A 232 0.25 -17.39 -14.17
C ALA A 232 0.18 -16.67 -12.81
N PRO A 233 1.26 -16.70 -12.00
CA PRO A 233 1.28 -16.08 -10.66
C PRO A 233 1.27 -14.55 -10.72
N SER A 234 1.58 -13.94 -11.86
CA SER A 234 1.53 -12.49 -12.08
C SER A 234 0.64 -12.14 -13.28
N MET A 235 0.16 -10.90 -13.32
CA MET A 235 -0.62 -10.41 -14.45
C MET A 235 0.21 -10.38 -15.73
N VAL A 236 1.49 -10.02 -15.65
CA VAL A 236 2.40 -10.04 -16.82
C VAL A 236 2.49 -11.44 -17.41
N THR A 237 2.70 -12.46 -16.57
CA THR A 237 2.73 -13.86 -17.03
C THR A 237 1.40 -14.30 -17.64
N ALA A 238 0.27 -13.85 -17.10
CA ALA A 238 -1.05 -14.17 -17.64
C ALA A 238 -1.26 -13.53 -19.02
N ILE A 239 -0.85 -12.29 -19.20
CA ILE A 239 -0.87 -11.60 -20.50
C ILE A 239 0.06 -12.29 -21.49
N GLU A 240 1.29 -12.64 -21.09
CA GLU A 240 2.23 -13.38 -21.96
C GLU A 240 1.65 -14.72 -22.44
N ASN A 241 1.06 -15.49 -21.52
CA ASN A 241 0.42 -16.76 -21.87
C ASN A 241 -0.71 -16.55 -22.87
N TYR A 242 -1.50 -15.50 -22.72
CA TYR A 242 -2.58 -15.15 -23.66
C TYR A 242 -2.02 -14.76 -25.04
N LEU A 243 -0.96 -13.94 -25.10
CA LEU A 243 -0.30 -13.53 -26.35
C LEU A 243 0.31 -14.72 -27.09
N LEU A 244 0.76 -15.74 -26.35
CA LEU A 244 1.30 -16.99 -26.91
C LEU A 244 0.20 -18.01 -27.29
N GLY A 245 -1.08 -17.68 -27.17
CA GLY A 245 -2.18 -18.59 -27.46
C GLY A 245 -2.30 -19.77 -26.50
N LYS A 246 -1.68 -19.69 -25.31
CA LYS A 246 -1.80 -20.75 -24.30
C LYS A 246 -3.17 -20.70 -23.63
N GLU A 247 -3.67 -21.88 -23.28
CA GLU A 247 -4.92 -22.00 -22.53
C GLU A 247 -4.86 -21.21 -21.20
N GLN A 248 -5.92 -20.45 -20.92
CA GLN A 248 -6.02 -19.68 -19.68
C GLN A 248 -6.70 -20.54 -18.61
N GLU A 249 -6.07 -20.66 -17.44
CA GLU A 249 -6.72 -21.34 -16.32
C GLU A 249 -7.95 -20.55 -15.83
N ALA A 250 -9.07 -21.25 -15.72
CA ALA A 250 -10.32 -20.67 -15.22
C ALA A 250 -10.34 -20.50 -13.67
N VAL A 251 -9.38 -21.07 -12.95
CA VAL A 251 -9.37 -21.09 -11.49
C VAL A 251 -8.22 -20.26 -10.95
N MET A 252 -8.56 -19.20 -10.22
CA MET A 252 -7.58 -18.39 -9.49
C MET A 252 -7.09 -19.11 -8.24
N VAL A 253 -5.81 -18.97 -7.92
CA VAL A 253 -5.24 -19.40 -6.64
C VAL A 253 -5.66 -18.40 -5.57
N THR A 254 -6.60 -18.78 -4.73
CA THR A 254 -6.85 -18.05 -3.49
C THR A 254 -5.70 -18.34 -2.55
N LYS A 255 -5.03 -17.29 -2.01
CA LYS A 255 -4.12 -17.50 -0.88
C LYS A 255 -4.90 -18.27 0.19
N PRO A 256 -4.38 -19.39 0.72
CA PRO A 256 -5.15 -20.18 1.67
C PRO A 256 -5.43 -19.34 2.90
N THR A 257 -6.69 -19.06 3.15
CA THR A 257 -7.20 -18.63 4.46
C THR A 257 -7.11 -19.86 5.35
N SER A 258 -5.91 -20.18 5.84
CA SER A 258 -5.68 -21.40 6.59
C SER A 258 -6.22 -21.28 8.01
N LEU A 259 -7.51 -21.58 8.15
CA LEU A 259 -8.06 -22.15 9.37
C LEU A 259 -8.08 -23.68 9.22
N LYS A 260 -6.92 -24.33 9.07
CA LYS A 260 -6.81 -25.75 9.34
C LYS A 260 -6.53 -25.91 10.82
N LYS A 261 -7.51 -26.50 11.52
CA LYS A 261 -7.34 -27.04 12.88
C LYS A 261 -6.03 -27.84 12.93
N ALA A 262 -5.06 -27.38 13.71
CA ALA A 262 -3.92 -28.19 14.07
C ALA A 262 -4.40 -29.29 15.01
N SER A 263 -4.55 -30.51 14.48
CA SER A 263 -4.60 -31.71 15.29
C SER A 263 -3.27 -31.82 16.05
N LYS A 264 -3.38 -32.01 17.35
CA LYS A 264 -2.27 -32.33 18.24
C LYS A 264 -1.44 -33.50 17.68
N LYS A 265 -0.16 -33.29 17.39
CA LYS A 265 0.96 -34.21 17.70
C LYS A 265 2.28 -33.58 17.18
N THR A 266 3.29 -33.71 18.04
CA THR A 266 4.75 -33.50 17.91
C THR A 266 5.28 -32.13 18.35
N THR A 267 5.37 -32.03 19.67
CA THR A 267 6.40 -31.30 20.42
C THR A 267 7.75 -31.95 20.13
N THR A 268 8.71 -31.22 19.56
CA THR A 268 10.18 -31.34 19.80
C THR A 268 11.10 -30.82 18.67
N LYS A 269 10.59 -30.17 17.60
CA LYS A 269 11.46 -29.58 16.57
C LYS A 269 11.33 -28.05 16.35
N LYS A 270 10.48 -27.34 17.13
CA LYS A 270 10.18 -25.90 16.93
C LYS A 270 11.18 -24.92 17.57
N THR A 271 12.01 -25.34 18.51
CA THR A 271 12.92 -24.43 19.25
C THR A 271 14.17 -24.02 18.46
N LYS A 272 14.69 -24.84 17.56
CA LYS A 272 15.90 -24.51 16.80
C LYS A 272 15.63 -23.52 15.63
N SER A 273 14.45 -23.57 14.99
CA SER A 273 14.10 -22.68 13.86
C SER A 273 13.78 -21.25 14.32
N VAL A 274 13.19 -21.08 15.49
CA VAL A 274 12.89 -19.76 16.07
C VAL A 274 14.17 -19.04 16.54
N PHE A 275 15.17 -19.78 17.00
CA PHE A 275 16.45 -19.20 17.40
C PHE A 275 17.29 -18.75 16.20
N GLN A 276 17.28 -19.49 15.09
CA GLN A 276 17.96 -19.12 13.85
C GLN A 276 17.30 -17.91 13.16
N SER A 277 15.97 -17.80 13.21
CA SER A 277 15.27 -16.64 12.67
C SER A 277 15.52 -15.38 13.51
N LYS A 278 15.62 -15.48 14.85
CA LYS A 278 16.01 -14.35 15.72
C LYS A 278 17.44 -13.86 15.48
N ALA A 279 18.39 -14.77 15.26
CA ALA A 279 19.79 -14.41 14.97
C ALA A 279 19.91 -13.71 13.60
N LYS A 280 19.27 -14.23 12.54
CA LYS A 280 19.21 -13.60 11.23
C LYS A 280 18.52 -12.22 11.26
N TYR A 281 17.45 -12.08 12.05
CA TYR A 281 16.75 -10.82 12.23
C TYR A 281 17.63 -9.78 12.94
N LYS A 282 18.34 -10.20 14.00
CA LYS A 282 19.27 -9.29 14.72
C LYS A 282 20.38 -8.80 13.80
N ALA A 283 21.01 -9.68 13.02
CA ALA A 283 22.04 -9.34 12.04
C ALA A 283 21.53 -8.37 10.97
N LEU A 284 20.34 -8.62 10.41
CA LEU A 284 19.70 -7.73 9.41
C LEU A 284 19.38 -6.34 9.98
N MET A 285 18.98 -6.26 11.25
CA MET A 285 18.70 -4.98 11.92
C MET A 285 19.98 -4.21 12.24
N GLU A 286 21.07 -4.88 12.58
CA GLU A 286 22.37 -4.25 12.76
C GLU A 286 22.94 -3.73 11.44
N GLU A 287 22.82 -4.50 10.35
CA GLU A 287 23.21 -4.04 9.01
C GLU A 287 22.39 -2.81 8.54
N LYS A 288 21.07 -2.81 8.76
CA LYS A 288 20.22 -1.65 8.44
C LYS A 288 20.57 -0.43 9.29
N LYS A 289 20.94 -0.63 10.56
CA LYS A 289 21.36 0.44 11.46
C LYS A 289 22.71 1.03 11.03
N ALA A 290 23.65 0.19 10.62
CA ALA A 290 24.93 0.61 10.08
C ALA A 290 24.76 1.42 8.78
N LYS A 291 23.97 0.94 7.81
CA LYS A 291 23.65 1.67 6.56
C LYS A 291 22.93 3.00 6.82
N ALA A 292 22.07 3.07 7.84
CA ALA A 292 21.40 4.32 8.22
C ALA A 292 22.37 5.33 8.87
N ALA A 293 23.31 4.85 9.68
CA ALA A 293 24.36 5.67 10.27
C ALA A 293 25.31 6.22 9.21
N GLU A 294 25.72 5.40 8.26
CA GLU A 294 26.55 5.78 7.12
C GLU A 294 25.87 6.85 6.24
N ARG A 295 24.57 6.67 5.92
CA ARG A 295 23.79 7.70 5.21
C ARG A 295 23.68 9.02 5.97
N ARG A 296 23.58 8.98 7.30
CA ARG A 296 23.58 10.20 8.13
C ARG A 296 24.94 10.92 8.09
N ARG A 297 26.03 10.13 8.15
CA ARG A 297 27.38 10.66 8.05
C ARG A 297 27.63 11.33 6.70
N LEU A 298 27.30 10.66 5.58
CA LEU A 298 27.44 11.21 4.23
C LEU A 298 26.62 12.50 4.02
N ARG A 299 25.39 12.56 4.56
CA ARG A 299 24.58 13.78 4.52
C ARG A 299 25.17 14.92 5.36
N ALA A 300 25.79 14.61 6.50
CA ALA A 300 26.45 15.59 7.34
C ALA A 300 27.70 16.12 6.65
N GLU A 301 28.51 15.26 6.04
CA GLU A 301 29.71 15.63 5.25
C GLU A 301 29.34 16.49 4.03
N GLU A 302 28.26 16.12 3.29
CA GLU A 302 27.77 16.93 2.17
C GLU A 302 27.25 18.29 2.60
N LYS A 303 26.57 18.37 3.75
CA LYS A 303 26.10 19.65 4.32
C LYS A 303 27.29 20.53 4.73
N ALA A 304 28.29 19.97 5.44
CA ALA A 304 29.47 20.68 5.83
C ALA A 304 30.27 21.19 4.63
N ARG A 305 30.38 20.39 3.55
CA ARG A 305 31.01 20.81 2.31
C ARG A 305 30.30 21.99 1.66
N LYS A 306 28.95 21.94 1.57
CA LYS A 306 28.19 23.08 1.03
C LYS A 306 28.28 24.35 1.88
N GLU A 307 28.36 24.22 3.21
CA GLU A 307 28.57 25.35 4.12
C GLU A 307 29.97 25.94 3.97
N ALA A 308 31.00 25.11 3.82
CA ALA A 308 32.34 25.54 3.56
C ALA A 308 32.49 26.24 2.19
N GLU A 309 31.87 25.71 1.15
CA GLU A 309 31.87 26.30 -0.19
C GLU A 309 31.15 27.66 -0.21
N LYS A 310 30.04 27.79 0.53
CA LYS A 310 29.31 29.04 0.70
C LYS A 310 30.13 30.08 1.49
N ALA A 311 30.85 29.64 2.53
CA ALA A 311 31.74 30.52 3.30
C ALA A 311 32.93 30.98 2.47
N ALA A 312 33.54 30.11 1.67
CA ALA A 312 34.61 30.45 0.74
C ALA A 312 34.14 31.44 -0.36
N ALA A 313 32.98 31.27 -0.90
CA ALA A 313 32.38 32.20 -1.87
C ALA A 313 32.14 33.59 -1.25
N ALA A 314 31.59 33.65 -0.03
CA ALA A 314 31.40 34.90 0.70
C ALA A 314 32.71 35.62 1.05
N ALA A 315 33.74 34.86 1.40
CA ALA A 315 35.08 35.43 1.65
C ALA A 315 35.73 35.98 0.36
N ALA A 316 35.55 35.30 -0.78
CA ALA A 316 36.04 35.78 -2.07
C ALA A 316 35.31 37.05 -2.54
N GLU A 317 34.00 37.15 -2.26
CA GLU A 317 33.20 38.34 -2.58
C GLU A 317 33.60 39.55 -1.70
N ALA A 318 33.88 39.32 -0.43
CA ALA A 318 34.39 40.34 0.49
C ALA A 318 35.82 40.83 0.11
N ALA A 319 36.68 39.96 -0.43
CA ALA A 319 38.00 40.30 -0.88
C ALA A 319 38.01 41.12 -2.20
N ASN A 320 36.96 40.99 -3.02
CA ASN A 320 36.84 41.69 -4.32
C ASN A 320 36.12 43.05 -4.23
N ASN A 321 35.75 43.54 -3.01
CA ASN A 321 35.08 44.83 -2.83
C ASN A 321 35.97 45.81 -2.00
N PRO A 322 36.94 46.53 -2.61
CA PRO A 322 37.87 47.40 -1.90
C PRO A 322 37.36 48.84 -1.62
N THR A 323 36.03 49.07 -1.60
CA THR A 323 35.46 50.42 -1.39
C THR A 323 34.60 50.52 -0.14
N ALA A 324 35.21 50.39 1.06
CA ALA A 324 34.57 50.86 2.30
C ALA A 324 35.59 51.19 3.40
N GLN A 325 36.76 51.76 3.04
CA GLN A 325 37.69 52.34 4.01
C GLN A 325 38.27 53.68 3.50
N THR A 326 37.42 54.72 3.35
CA THR A 326 37.82 56.11 3.30
C THR A 326 36.62 57.00 3.58
N ALA A 327 36.14 57.06 4.80
CA ALA A 327 35.29 58.14 5.29
C ALA A 327 35.26 58.18 6.83
N GLU A 328 36.44 58.30 7.44
CA GLU A 328 36.57 58.85 8.81
C GLU A 328 37.99 59.42 8.94
N ASN A 329 38.20 60.63 8.39
CA ASN A 329 39.19 61.64 8.79
C ASN A 329 38.97 62.86 7.90
N ASN A 330 38.07 63.75 8.33
CA ASN A 330 38.14 65.23 8.27
C ASN A 330 37.09 65.82 9.19
#